data_29a995f387cf6e7721d09dc28c52ec51
#
_entry.id   29a995f387cf6e7721d09dc28c52ec51
#
_cell.length_a   1.000
_cell.length_b   1.000
_cell.length_c   1.000
_cell.angle_alpha   90.00
_cell.angle_beta   90.00
_cell.angle_gamma   90.00
#
_symmetry.space_group_name_H-M   'P 1'
#
loop_
_entity.id
_entity.type
_entity.pdbx_description
1 polymer ?
#
loop_
_entity_poly.entity_id
_entity_poly.type
_entity_poly.pdbx_seq_one_letter_code
_entity_poly.pdbx_strand_id
1 'polypeptide(L)'
;MYEHDGLIYGSLINYTKLNEEGWFNEETEEIEDVNINPNLNPNSKEWEYFFLPQAHRLAIFEDANTSSSQIAYFFEDALNKVTDKNKGENVKVNIVATEDAIEKIFNAVQLTNLEIKVSYTNNDNNDEWEAIIDEQMKESEVSVVSTKASGTKKKPIKLKKKTFLGGMLKLSRENGYAKATAYFDGKRDVINTKEHPLIDEVRYENEDSLLDKIKSRILSLSKRHE
;
A
#
# COMPACT_ATOMS: atom_id res chain seq x y z
N MET A 1 8.74 15.74 13.16
CA MET A 1 7.35 15.80 12.65
C MET A 1 6.94 17.25 12.62
N TYR A 2 6.45 17.72 11.49
CA TYR A 2 6.07 19.12 11.23
C TYR A 2 4.66 19.15 10.67
N GLU A 3 4.04 20.32 10.62
CA GLU A 3 2.73 20.54 10.02
C GLU A 3 2.74 21.81 9.16
N HIS A 4 2.14 21.73 7.97
CA HIS A 4 1.92 22.84 7.08
C HIS A 4 0.50 22.74 6.48
N ASP A 5 -0.38 23.65 6.87
CA ASP A 5 -1.75 23.76 6.36
C ASP A 5 -2.52 22.40 6.36
N GLY A 6 -2.44 21.67 7.48
CA GLY A 6 -3.06 20.37 7.69
C GLY A 6 -2.31 19.17 7.07
N LEU A 7 -1.21 19.39 6.36
CA LEU A 7 -0.30 18.35 5.91
C LEU A 7 0.73 18.06 7.00
N ILE A 8 0.75 16.86 7.53
CA ILE A 8 1.74 16.39 8.51
C ILE A 8 2.88 15.75 7.75
N TYR A 9 4.12 16.17 8.02
CA TYR A 9 5.29 15.64 7.32
C TYR A 9 6.49 15.45 8.25
N GLY A 10 7.46 14.70 7.77
CA GLY A 10 8.69 14.42 8.49
C GLY A 10 9.49 13.30 7.85
N SER A 11 10.52 12.87 8.56
CA SER A 11 11.32 11.73 8.11
C SER A 11 11.28 10.58 9.11
N LEU A 12 11.52 9.39 8.59
CA LEU A 12 11.68 8.13 9.30
C LEU A 12 13.05 7.57 8.98
N ILE A 13 13.76 7.12 10.01
CA ILE A 13 15.07 6.49 9.84
C ILE A 13 14.94 5.01 10.21
N ASN A 14 15.25 4.15 9.25
CA ASN A 14 15.45 2.72 9.50
C ASN A 14 16.95 2.42 9.53
N TYR A 15 17.37 1.60 10.47
CA TYR A 15 18.75 1.18 10.61
C TYR A 15 18.86 -0.24 11.19
N THR A 16 20.02 -0.87 11.05
CA THR A 16 20.29 -2.16 11.65
C THR A 16 20.85 -1.94 13.04
N LYS A 17 20.14 -2.44 14.06
CA LYS A 17 20.69 -2.47 15.43
C LYS A 17 21.64 -3.64 15.53
N LEU A 18 22.88 -3.38 15.86
CA LEU A 18 23.90 -4.41 16.07
C LEU A 18 23.85 -4.93 17.50
N ASN A 19 24.15 -6.21 17.65
CA ASN A 19 24.45 -6.83 18.93
C ASN A 19 25.97 -6.81 19.16
N GLU A 20 26.40 -6.63 20.38
CA GLU A 20 27.82 -6.67 20.76
C GLU A 20 28.34 -8.11 20.90
N GLU A 21 27.44 -9.07 21.10
CA GLU A 21 27.76 -10.47 21.34
C GLU A 21 27.72 -11.32 20.06
N GLY A 22 28.57 -12.36 20.01
CA GLY A 22 28.45 -13.42 19.03
C GLY A 22 29.01 -13.10 17.63
N TRP A 23 30.03 -12.26 17.56
CA TRP A 23 30.73 -11.97 16.29
C TRP A 23 31.75 -13.05 15.97
N PHE A 24 31.71 -13.59 14.75
CA PHE A 24 32.70 -14.54 14.28
C PHE A 24 33.93 -13.79 13.76
N ASN A 25 35.08 -14.05 14.36
CA ASN A 25 36.37 -13.54 13.92
C ASN A 25 36.96 -14.53 12.90
N GLU A 26 37.06 -14.13 11.64
CA GLU A 26 37.59 -14.98 10.56
C GLU A 26 39.09 -15.28 10.70
N GLU A 27 39.85 -14.47 11.44
CA GLU A 27 41.30 -14.63 11.62
C GLU A 27 41.62 -15.65 12.73
N THR A 28 40.87 -15.61 13.84
CA THR A 28 41.05 -16.53 14.98
C THR A 28 40.14 -17.75 14.93
N GLU A 29 39.14 -17.75 14.03
CA GLU A 29 38.07 -18.76 13.93
C GLU A 29 37.25 -18.91 15.22
N GLU A 30 37.20 -17.88 16.05
CA GLU A 30 36.50 -17.87 17.33
C GLU A 30 35.32 -16.89 17.32
N ILE A 31 34.39 -17.10 18.29
CA ILE A 31 33.28 -16.16 18.54
C ILE A 31 33.72 -15.20 19.61
N GLU A 32 33.64 -13.92 19.33
CA GLU A 32 34.07 -12.84 20.21
C GLU A 32 32.95 -11.80 20.40
N ASP A 33 33.01 -11.08 21.49
CA ASP A 33 32.21 -9.90 21.72
C ASP A 33 32.99 -8.66 21.26
N VAL A 34 32.29 -7.73 20.63
CA VAL A 34 32.86 -6.51 20.10
C VAL A 34 32.33 -5.29 20.82
N ASN A 35 33.20 -4.30 21.02
CA ASN A 35 32.75 -3.03 21.58
C ASN A 35 32.23 -2.12 20.46
N ILE A 36 30.91 -1.99 20.39
CA ILE A 36 30.22 -1.15 19.41
C ILE A 36 29.75 0.13 20.09
N ASN A 37 29.96 1.27 19.44
CA ASN A 37 29.36 2.52 19.93
C ASN A 37 27.81 2.40 19.85
N PRO A 38 27.08 2.40 20.97
CA PRO A 38 25.63 2.17 21.01
C PRO A 38 24.82 3.24 20.28
N ASN A 39 25.43 4.37 19.94
CA ASN A 39 24.80 5.46 19.21
C ASN A 39 25.05 5.39 17.68
N LEU A 40 25.84 4.43 17.21
CA LEU A 40 26.15 4.26 15.79
C LEU A 40 25.49 2.98 15.29
N ASN A 41 24.58 3.13 14.35
CA ASN A 41 23.86 2.04 13.74
C ASN A 41 24.10 2.05 12.21
N PRO A 42 24.55 0.95 11.61
CA PRO A 42 24.80 0.89 10.18
C PRO A 42 23.53 0.72 9.36
N ASN A 43 23.69 0.84 8.04
CA ASN A 43 22.63 0.65 7.06
C ASN A 43 21.43 1.59 7.29
N SER A 44 21.71 2.81 7.77
CA SER A 44 20.66 3.82 7.95
C SER A 44 20.07 4.23 6.60
N LYS A 45 18.73 4.28 6.56
CA LYS A 45 17.93 4.78 5.43
C LYS A 45 16.92 5.75 5.97
N GLU A 46 16.79 6.89 5.31
CA GLU A 46 15.83 7.93 5.66
C GLU A 46 14.74 8.01 4.60
N TRP A 47 13.48 8.15 5.04
CA TRP A 47 12.32 8.34 4.18
C TRP A 47 11.56 9.57 4.62
N GLU A 48 11.23 10.40 3.68
CA GLU A 48 10.32 11.51 3.91
C GLU A 48 8.88 11.06 3.66
N TYR A 49 7.99 11.43 4.58
CA TYR A 49 6.57 11.12 4.47
C TYR A 49 5.72 12.38 4.60
N PHE A 50 4.56 12.34 3.96
CA PHE A 50 3.57 13.42 3.92
C PHE A 50 2.20 12.80 4.13
N PHE A 51 1.59 13.07 5.26
CA PHE A 51 0.28 12.54 5.62
C PHE A 51 -0.76 13.66 5.62
N LEU A 52 -1.83 13.48 4.85
CA LEU A 52 -2.98 14.38 4.83
C LEU A 52 -4.17 13.72 5.52
N PRO A 53 -4.42 14.02 6.82
CA PRO A 53 -5.45 13.34 7.61
C PRO A 53 -6.85 13.42 6.99
N GLN A 54 -7.24 14.59 6.47
CA GLN A 54 -8.55 14.80 5.86
C GLN A 54 -8.81 13.96 4.60
N ALA A 55 -7.74 13.52 3.92
CA ALA A 55 -7.81 12.64 2.76
C ALA A 55 -7.47 11.17 3.10
N HIS A 56 -7.11 10.87 4.36
CA HIS A 56 -6.61 9.56 4.79
C HIS A 56 -5.50 9.01 3.88
N ARG A 57 -4.63 9.91 3.36
CA ARG A 57 -3.60 9.59 2.38
C ARG A 57 -2.21 9.89 2.93
N LEU A 58 -1.33 8.94 2.69
CA LEU A 58 0.10 9.03 2.97
C LEU A 58 0.86 8.98 1.65
N ALA A 59 1.66 10.00 1.38
CA ALA A 59 2.67 9.99 0.33
C ALA A 59 4.06 9.84 0.94
N ILE A 60 4.97 9.23 0.21
CA ILE A 60 6.37 9.06 0.58
C ILE A 60 7.24 9.38 -0.62
N PHE A 61 8.41 9.96 -0.40
CA PHE A 61 9.42 9.99 -1.44
C PHE A 61 9.98 8.58 -1.63
N GLU A 62 9.96 8.12 -2.88
CA GLU A 62 10.51 6.82 -3.22
C GLU A 62 12.04 6.87 -3.16
N ASP A 63 12.61 5.98 -2.35
CA ASP A 63 14.00 5.58 -2.43
C ASP A 63 14.07 4.18 -3.07
N ALA A 64 14.91 4.00 -4.05
CA ALA A 64 15.11 2.75 -4.80
C ALA A 64 15.38 1.51 -3.92
N ASN A 65 15.65 1.70 -2.64
CA ASN A 65 16.05 0.65 -1.71
C ASN A 65 14.94 0.17 -0.75
N THR A 66 13.73 0.73 -0.82
CA THR A 66 12.65 0.38 0.12
C THR A 66 11.37 0.05 -0.61
N SER A 67 10.78 -1.11 -0.31
CA SER A 67 9.51 -1.48 -0.93
C SER A 67 8.34 -0.75 -0.28
N SER A 68 7.39 -0.30 -1.09
CA SER A 68 6.13 0.30 -0.63
C SER A 68 5.39 -0.57 0.38
N SER A 69 5.51 -1.91 0.26
CA SER A 69 4.91 -2.85 1.21
C SER A 69 5.56 -2.81 2.59
N GLN A 70 6.87 -2.59 2.70
CA GLN A 70 7.55 -2.45 3.99
C GLN A 70 7.13 -1.17 4.69
N ILE A 71 7.00 -0.08 3.94
CA ILE A 71 6.55 1.20 4.46
C ILE A 71 5.10 1.13 4.94
N ALA A 72 4.21 0.55 4.13
CA ALA A 72 2.81 0.36 4.51
C ALA A 72 2.70 -0.48 5.80
N TYR A 73 3.47 -1.57 5.90
CA TYR A 73 3.52 -2.39 7.11
C TYR A 73 4.02 -1.60 8.33
N PHE A 74 5.07 -0.81 8.17
CA PHE A 74 5.61 0.02 9.25
C PHE A 74 4.56 0.99 9.79
N PHE A 75 3.89 1.74 8.91
CA PHE A 75 2.85 2.68 9.33
C PHE A 75 1.65 1.98 9.94
N GLU A 76 1.21 0.84 9.38
CA GLU A 76 0.12 0.04 9.95
C GLU A 76 0.47 -0.42 11.37
N ASP A 77 1.67 -0.96 11.59
CA ASP A 77 2.13 -1.42 12.89
C ASP A 77 2.27 -0.27 13.90
N ALA A 78 2.88 0.85 13.49
CA ALA A 78 3.07 2.03 14.33
C ALA A 78 1.73 2.65 14.77
N LEU A 79 0.80 2.81 13.84
CA LEU A 79 -0.52 3.37 14.13
C LEU A 79 -1.34 2.43 15.03
N ASN A 80 -1.30 1.13 14.79
CA ASN A 80 -1.99 0.15 15.63
C ASN A 80 -1.42 -0.02 17.05
N LYS A 81 -0.21 0.48 17.31
CA LYS A 81 0.35 0.53 18.66
C LYS A 81 -0.23 1.66 19.52
N VAL A 82 -0.72 2.70 18.88
CA VAL A 82 -1.28 3.88 19.57
C VAL A 82 -2.80 3.92 19.55
N THR A 83 -3.47 3.11 18.73
CA THR A 83 -4.92 2.97 18.70
C THR A 83 -5.44 2.18 19.89
N ASP A 84 -6.63 2.52 20.39
CA ASP A 84 -7.28 1.82 21.49
C ASP A 84 -7.94 0.53 20.99
N LYS A 85 -7.24 -0.58 21.15
CA LYS A 85 -7.73 -1.92 20.77
C LYS A 85 -9.03 -2.32 21.48
N ASN A 86 -9.30 -1.74 22.67
CA ASN A 86 -10.52 -2.03 23.40
C ASN A 86 -11.76 -1.39 22.75
N LYS A 87 -11.56 -0.38 21.91
CA LYS A 87 -12.64 0.24 21.11
C LYS A 87 -12.82 -0.41 19.73
N GLY A 88 -12.06 -1.47 19.43
CA GLY A 88 -12.10 -2.12 18.12
C GLY A 88 -11.43 -1.32 17.01
N GLU A 89 -10.70 -0.25 17.36
CA GLU A 89 -9.99 0.57 16.39
C GLU A 89 -8.83 -0.25 15.78
N ASN A 90 -8.85 -0.38 14.46
CA ASN A 90 -7.81 -1.09 13.71
C ASN A 90 -7.50 -0.33 12.43
N VAL A 91 -6.29 0.19 12.35
CA VAL A 91 -5.82 0.92 11.17
C VAL A 91 -5.30 -0.06 10.13
N LYS A 92 -5.74 0.10 8.89
CA LYS A 92 -5.19 -0.60 7.72
C LYS A 92 -4.51 0.41 6.81
N VAL A 93 -3.28 0.08 6.39
CA VAL A 93 -2.52 0.89 5.44
C VAL A 93 -2.40 0.11 4.13
N ASN A 94 -3.04 0.62 3.09
CA ASN A 94 -3.07 0.01 1.77
C ASN A 94 -2.24 0.82 0.78
N ILE A 95 -1.62 0.13 -0.18
CA ILE A 95 -0.90 0.74 -1.28
C ILE A 95 -1.92 1.09 -2.36
N VAL A 96 -1.96 2.34 -2.79
CA VAL A 96 -2.75 2.73 -3.97
C VAL A 96 -2.07 2.17 -5.21
N ALA A 97 -2.77 1.32 -5.94
CA ALA A 97 -2.25 0.73 -7.16
C ALA A 97 -2.47 1.64 -8.38
N THR A 98 -1.67 1.44 -9.43
CA THR A 98 -1.89 2.12 -10.71
C THR A 98 -3.19 1.66 -11.37
N GLU A 99 -3.83 2.56 -12.13
CA GLU A 99 -4.99 2.24 -12.96
C GLU A 99 -4.65 1.16 -13.99
N ASP A 100 -3.46 1.23 -14.58
CA ASP A 100 -2.99 0.28 -15.59
C ASP A 100 -2.95 -1.16 -15.07
N ALA A 101 -2.56 -1.38 -13.80
CA ALA A 101 -2.56 -2.72 -13.20
C ALA A 101 -3.99 -3.29 -13.08
N ILE A 102 -4.95 -2.45 -12.70
CA ILE A 102 -6.37 -2.80 -12.63
C ILE A 102 -6.94 -3.09 -14.02
N GLU A 103 -6.70 -2.20 -14.98
CA GLU A 103 -7.16 -2.37 -16.36
C GLU A 103 -6.54 -3.60 -17.03
N LYS A 104 -5.28 -3.91 -16.75
CA LYS A 104 -4.62 -5.14 -17.22
C LYS A 104 -5.36 -6.40 -16.74
N ILE A 105 -5.85 -6.41 -15.50
CA ILE A 105 -6.66 -7.52 -14.97
C ILE A 105 -8.04 -7.58 -15.67
N PHE A 106 -8.72 -6.43 -15.84
CA PHE A 106 -10.00 -6.37 -16.55
C PHE A 106 -9.91 -6.86 -17.99
N ASN A 107 -8.84 -6.54 -18.68
CA ASN A 107 -8.61 -6.83 -20.09
C ASN A 107 -7.98 -8.22 -20.32
N ALA A 108 -7.77 -9.02 -19.26
CA ALA A 108 -7.20 -10.36 -19.40
C ALA A 108 -8.16 -11.32 -20.11
N VAL A 109 -7.78 -11.79 -21.28
CA VAL A 109 -8.61 -12.69 -22.10
C VAL A 109 -8.76 -14.08 -21.45
N GLN A 110 -7.69 -14.59 -20.86
CA GLN A 110 -7.66 -15.89 -20.19
C GLN A 110 -7.32 -15.73 -18.71
N LEU A 111 -8.22 -15.11 -17.94
CA LEU A 111 -8.09 -14.98 -16.50
C LEU A 111 -8.47 -16.30 -15.82
N THR A 112 -7.52 -16.95 -15.15
CA THR A 112 -7.73 -18.28 -14.53
C THR A 112 -7.83 -18.24 -13.01
N ASN A 113 -7.20 -17.31 -12.36
CA ASN A 113 -7.32 -17.10 -10.93
C ASN A 113 -7.39 -15.61 -10.64
N LEU A 114 -8.24 -15.24 -9.69
CA LEU A 114 -8.40 -13.90 -9.20
C LEU A 114 -8.59 -13.96 -7.68
N GLU A 115 -7.69 -13.36 -6.94
CA GLU A 115 -7.81 -13.12 -5.51
C GLU A 115 -7.91 -11.61 -5.30
N ILE A 116 -8.94 -11.17 -4.60
CA ILE A 116 -9.17 -9.78 -4.28
C ILE A 116 -9.34 -9.68 -2.77
N LYS A 117 -8.64 -8.73 -2.16
CA LYS A 117 -8.81 -8.38 -0.76
C LYS A 117 -9.15 -6.89 -0.68
N VAL A 118 -10.22 -6.57 0.03
CA VAL A 118 -10.68 -5.21 0.26
C VAL A 118 -10.85 -5.01 1.76
N SER A 119 -10.26 -3.96 2.29
CA SER A 119 -10.54 -3.48 3.65
C SER A 119 -11.61 -2.40 3.59
N TYR A 120 -12.24 -2.15 4.75
CA TYR A 120 -13.23 -1.10 4.93
C TYR A 120 -12.69 0.25 4.44
N THR A 121 -13.54 1.04 3.77
CA THR A 121 -13.17 2.35 3.23
C THR A 121 -13.67 3.48 4.12
N ASN A 122 -12.91 4.55 4.17
CA ASN A 122 -13.37 5.83 4.74
C ASN A 122 -13.99 6.69 3.62
N ASN A 123 -15.07 6.23 3.07
CA ASN A 123 -16.08 6.95 2.28
C ASN A 123 -15.56 8.08 1.35
N ASP A 124 -14.85 7.74 0.28
CA ASP A 124 -14.61 8.68 -0.80
C ASP A 124 -15.19 8.11 -2.10
N ASN A 125 -16.25 8.76 -2.61
CA ASN A 125 -16.87 8.63 -3.94
C ASN A 125 -16.66 7.30 -4.67
N ASN A 126 -17.61 6.40 -4.53
CA ASN A 126 -17.58 5.10 -5.20
C ASN A 126 -18.61 5.05 -6.33
N ASP A 127 -18.23 4.41 -7.44
CA ASP A 127 -19.19 3.95 -8.44
C ASP A 127 -20.29 3.09 -7.77
N GLU A 128 -21.46 2.97 -8.41
CA GLU A 128 -22.65 2.29 -7.88
C GLU A 128 -22.34 0.93 -7.21
N TRP A 129 -21.51 0.08 -7.83
CA TRP A 129 -21.16 -1.24 -7.27
C TRP A 129 -20.17 -1.17 -6.11
N GLU A 130 -19.29 -0.21 -6.11
CA GLU A 130 -18.32 0.03 -5.04
C GLU A 130 -19.05 0.52 -3.78
N ALA A 131 -20.00 1.46 -3.96
CA ALA A 131 -20.84 1.95 -2.87
C ALA A 131 -21.66 0.84 -2.22
N ILE A 132 -22.29 -0.04 -3.01
CA ILE A 132 -23.07 -1.18 -2.50
C ILE A 132 -22.18 -2.11 -1.67
N ILE A 133 -20.98 -2.43 -2.13
CA ILE A 133 -20.07 -3.34 -1.42
C ILE A 133 -19.61 -2.72 -0.11
N ASP A 134 -19.25 -1.43 -0.14
CA ASP A 134 -18.81 -0.70 1.04
C ASP A 134 -19.94 -0.59 2.10
N GLU A 135 -21.16 -0.28 1.68
CA GLU A 135 -22.34 -0.25 2.54
C GLU A 135 -22.59 -1.62 3.19
N GLN A 136 -22.55 -2.70 2.41
CA GLN A 136 -22.73 -4.07 2.92
C GLN A 136 -21.63 -4.47 3.91
N MET A 137 -20.39 -4.05 3.69
CA MET A 137 -19.30 -4.27 4.65
C MET A 137 -19.56 -3.52 5.96
N LYS A 138 -20.05 -2.27 5.88
CA LYS A 138 -20.45 -1.45 7.05
C LYS A 138 -21.58 -2.07 7.85
N GLU A 139 -22.68 -2.40 7.17
CA GLU A 139 -23.85 -3.00 7.80
C GLU A 139 -23.55 -4.33 8.49
N SER A 140 -22.59 -5.09 7.92
CA SER A 140 -22.17 -6.39 8.45
C SER A 140 -21.04 -6.30 9.48
N GLU A 141 -20.57 -5.10 9.81
CA GLU A 141 -19.41 -4.85 10.70
C GLU A 141 -18.13 -5.62 10.25
N VAL A 142 -17.96 -5.80 8.94
CA VAL A 142 -16.85 -6.53 8.35
C VAL A 142 -15.72 -5.58 7.98
N SER A 143 -14.57 -5.73 8.61
CA SER A 143 -13.39 -4.89 8.36
C SER A 143 -12.60 -5.29 7.10
N VAL A 144 -12.69 -6.55 6.67
CA VAL A 144 -11.95 -7.08 5.51
C VAL A 144 -12.76 -8.16 4.82
N VAL A 145 -12.89 -8.05 3.49
CA VAL A 145 -13.45 -9.11 2.64
C VAL A 145 -12.37 -9.65 1.72
N SER A 146 -12.26 -10.98 1.66
CA SER A 146 -11.40 -11.66 0.70
C SER A 146 -12.23 -12.55 -0.22
N THR A 147 -12.03 -12.38 -1.52
CA THR A 147 -12.74 -13.15 -2.54
C THR A 147 -11.73 -13.88 -3.42
N LYS A 148 -11.96 -15.18 -3.65
CA LYS A 148 -11.17 -15.99 -4.59
C LYS A 148 -12.09 -16.54 -5.66
N ALA A 149 -11.72 -16.34 -6.92
CA ALA A 149 -12.40 -16.89 -8.07
C ALA A 149 -11.41 -17.71 -8.90
N SER A 150 -11.87 -18.85 -9.41
CA SER A 150 -11.05 -19.76 -10.23
C SER A 150 -11.76 -20.12 -11.50
N GLY A 151 -11.04 -20.16 -12.60
CA GLY A 151 -11.45 -20.62 -13.89
C GLY A 151 -10.38 -21.52 -14.50
N THR A 152 -10.54 -21.88 -15.75
CA THR A 152 -9.54 -22.64 -16.51
C THR A 152 -9.22 -21.93 -17.82
N LYS A 153 -8.15 -22.34 -18.51
CA LYS A 153 -7.84 -21.77 -19.84
C LYS A 153 -9.00 -21.94 -20.83
N LYS A 154 -9.75 -23.06 -20.75
CA LYS A 154 -10.92 -23.35 -21.62
C LYS A 154 -12.18 -22.60 -21.17
N LYS A 155 -12.31 -22.31 -19.87
CA LYS A 155 -13.43 -21.57 -19.27
C LYS A 155 -12.85 -20.48 -18.33
N PRO A 156 -12.30 -19.39 -18.87
CA PRO A 156 -11.72 -18.32 -18.08
C PRO A 156 -12.80 -17.55 -17.31
N ILE A 157 -12.36 -16.85 -16.25
CA ILE A 157 -13.21 -15.94 -15.51
C ILE A 157 -13.57 -14.77 -16.43
N LYS A 158 -14.87 -14.48 -16.56
CA LYS A 158 -15.39 -13.31 -17.30
C LYS A 158 -15.58 -12.16 -16.33
N LEU A 159 -14.58 -11.30 -16.25
CA LEU A 159 -14.61 -10.14 -15.38
C LEU A 159 -15.26 -8.94 -16.11
N LYS A 160 -16.28 -8.34 -15.49
CA LYS A 160 -16.97 -7.15 -16.02
C LYS A 160 -16.97 -6.06 -14.96
N LYS A 161 -16.76 -4.79 -15.36
CA LYS A 161 -16.71 -3.63 -14.45
C LYS A 161 -17.97 -3.48 -13.59
N LYS A 162 -19.15 -3.69 -14.16
CA LYS A 162 -20.45 -3.60 -13.47
C LYS A 162 -20.92 -4.95 -12.94
N THR A 163 -20.10 -5.61 -12.12
CA THR A 163 -20.43 -6.85 -11.40
C THR A 163 -19.79 -6.84 -10.04
N PHE A 164 -20.21 -7.72 -9.13
CA PHE A 164 -19.62 -7.86 -7.80
C PHE A 164 -18.08 -8.00 -7.84
N LEU A 165 -17.55 -8.93 -8.66
CA LEU A 165 -16.08 -9.07 -8.78
C LEU A 165 -15.41 -7.83 -9.39
N GLY A 166 -16.09 -7.15 -10.30
CA GLY A 166 -15.58 -5.92 -10.90
C GLY A 166 -15.54 -4.76 -9.91
N GLY A 167 -16.59 -4.57 -9.11
CA GLY A 167 -16.62 -3.59 -8.03
C GLY A 167 -15.55 -3.87 -6.97
N MET A 168 -15.44 -5.14 -6.53
CA MET A 168 -14.37 -5.57 -5.60
C MET A 168 -12.98 -5.27 -6.16
N LEU A 169 -12.73 -5.52 -7.45
CA LEU A 169 -11.43 -5.23 -8.07
C LEU A 169 -11.13 -3.73 -8.09
N LYS A 170 -12.12 -2.89 -8.42
CA LYS A 170 -11.96 -1.44 -8.38
C LYS A 170 -11.66 -0.92 -6.98
N LEU A 171 -12.46 -1.34 -5.98
CA LEU A 171 -12.22 -1.00 -4.58
C LEU A 171 -10.83 -1.42 -4.09
N SER A 172 -10.34 -2.57 -4.55
CA SER A 172 -9.01 -3.06 -4.14
C SER A 172 -7.84 -2.19 -4.60
N ARG A 173 -8.07 -1.30 -5.57
CA ARG A 173 -7.04 -0.35 -6.04
C ARG A 173 -6.52 0.56 -4.92
N GLU A 174 -7.40 1.03 -4.08
CA GLU A 174 -7.11 1.98 -3.00
C GLU A 174 -7.21 1.36 -1.61
N ASN A 175 -8.12 0.40 -1.45
CA ASN A 175 -8.48 -0.16 -0.16
C ASN A 175 -8.11 -1.63 -0.01
N GLY A 176 -7.06 -2.07 -0.70
CA GLY A 176 -6.64 -3.45 -0.62
C GLY A 176 -5.62 -3.86 -1.66
N TYR A 177 -5.83 -5.04 -2.24
CA TYR A 177 -5.03 -5.51 -3.37
C TYR A 177 -5.78 -6.56 -4.17
N ALA A 178 -5.32 -6.78 -5.39
CA ALA A 178 -5.71 -7.91 -6.21
C ALA A 178 -4.49 -8.68 -6.73
N LYS A 179 -4.63 -10.02 -6.79
CA LYS A 179 -3.67 -10.90 -7.44
C LYS A 179 -4.39 -11.74 -8.48
N ALA A 180 -3.93 -11.66 -9.71
CA ALA A 180 -4.53 -12.34 -10.84
C ALA A 180 -3.51 -13.24 -11.55
N THR A 181 -3.96 -14.42 -12.01
CA THR A 181 -3.20 -15.25 -12.96
C THR A 181 -3.95 -15.26 -14.27
N ALA A 182 -3.29 -14.78 -15.30
CA ALA A 182 -3.84 -14.72 -16.65
C ALA A 182 -2.85 -15.28 -17.68
N TYR A 183 -3.32 -15.46 -18.91
CA TYR A 183 -2.49 -15.85 -20.04
C TYR A 183 -2.65 -14.81 -21.14
N PHE A 184 -1.54 -14.27 -21.60
CA PHE A 184 -1.41 -13.35 -22.72
C PHE A 184 -0.55 -14.04 -23.79
N ASP A 185 -1.08 -14.20 -24.99
CA ASP A 185 -0.43 -14.91 -26.09
C ASP A 185 0.12 -16.29 -25.69
N GLY A 186 -0.65 -17.00 -24.87
CA GLY A 186 -0.30 -18.33 -24.36
C GLY A 186 0.71 -18.36 -23.20
N LYS A 187 1.34 -17.25 -22.88
CA LYS A 187 2.27 -17.13 -21.74
C LYS A 187 1.53 -16.79 -20.46
N ARG A 188 1.88 -17.48 -19.37
CA ARG A 188 1.34 -17.21 -18.04
C ARG A 188 1.94 -15.92 -17.49
N ASP A 189 1.07 -15.05 -16.99
CA ASP A 189 1.44 -13.85 -16.26
C ASP A 189 0.72 -13.81 -14.91
N VAL A 190 1.40 -13.27 -13.89
CA VAL A 190 0.84 -13.07 -12.55
C VAL A 190 0.91 -11.57 -12.26
N ILE A 191 -0.25 -10.95 -12.19
CA ILE A 191 -0.40 -9.54 -11.88
C ILE A 191 -0.72 -9.42 -10.39
N ASN A 192 0.13 -8.74 -9.63
CA ASN A 192 -0.09 -8.43 -8.22
C ASN A 192 -0.10 -6.90 -8.08
N THR A 193 -1.23 -6.31 -7.74
CA THR A 193 -1.37 -4.85 -7.70
C THR A 193 -0.48 -4.17 -6.67
N LYS A 194 -0.03 -4.90 -5.63
CA LYS A 194 0.95 -4.38 -4.66
C LYS A 194 2.33 -4.08 -5.26
N GLU A 195 2.65 -4.73 -6.38
CA GLU A 195 3.91 -4.55 -7.11
C GLU A 195 3.83 -3.40 -8.13
N HIS A 196 2.67 -2.75 -8.21
CA HIS A 196 2.38 -1.63 -9.09
C HIS A 196 1.84 -0.43 -8.30
N PRO A 197 2.61 0.14 -7.36
CA PRO A 197 2.19 1.30 -6.59
C PRO A 197 1.98 2.50 -7.51
N LEU A 198 1.05 3.37 -7.14
CA LEU A 198 0.88 4.65 -7.81
C LEU A 198 2.10 5.53 -7.48
N ILE A 199 2.88 5.82 -8.50
CA ILE A 199 4.04 6.72 -8.44
C ILE A 199 3.71 7.97 -9.23
N ASP A 200 4.07 9.12 -8.70
CA ASP A 200 3.83 10.41 -9.31
C ASP A 200 5.04 11.32 -9.15
N GLU A 201 5.27 12.19 -10.12
CA GLU A 201 6.37 13.14 -10.11
C GLU A 201 5.89 14.53 -9.69
N VAL A 202 6.55 15.11 -8.70
CA VAL A 202 6.29 16.49 -8.27
C VAL A 202 7.50 17.35 -8.56
N ARG A 203 7.34 18.34 -9.44
CA ARG A 203 8.38 19.35 -9.73
C ARG A 203 8.15 20.56 -8.84
N TYR A 204 9.18 21.00 -8.12
CA TYR A 204 9.10 22.10 -7.18
C TYR A 204 10.32 23.01 -7.27
N GLU A 205 10.18 24.26 -6.80
CA GLU A 205 11.24 25.28 -6.82
C GLU A 205 11.86 25.49 -5.42
N ASN A 206 11.06 25.32 -4.39
CA ASN A 206 11.46 25.45 -2.99
C ASN A 206 10.57 24.56 -2.11
N GLU A 207 10.91 24.40 -0.83
CA GLU A 207 10.24 23.51 0.12
C GLU A 207 8.75 23.86 0.30
N ASP A 208 8.39 25.14 0.46
CA ASP A 208 6.98 25.55 0.62
C ASP A 208 6.16 25.16 -0.62
N SER A 209 6.70 25.41 -1.83
CA SER A 209 6.05 25.02 -3.07
C SER A 209 5.93 23.50 -3.23
N LEU A 210 6.84 22.73 -2.63
CA LEU A 210 6.76 21.28 -2.60
C LEU A 210 5.58 20.82 -1.75
N LEU A 211 5.44 21.34 -0.52
CA LEU A 211 4.37 20.97 0.41
C LEU A 211 2.98 21.25 -0.17
N ASP A 212 2.81 22.43 -0.76
CA ASP A 212 1.56 22.82 -1.42
C ASP A 212 1.22 21.91 -2.60
N LYS A 213 2.22 21.57 -3.40
CA LYS A 213 2.04 20.68 -4.56
C LYS A 213 1.71 19.24 -4.14
N ILE A 214 2.39 18.71 -3.12
CA ILE A 214 2.09 17.38 -2.57
C ILE A 214 0.65 17.36 -2.03
N LYS A 215 0.26 18.34 -1.21
CA LYS A 215 -1.10 18.47 -0.69
C LYS A 215 -2.13 18.53 -1.81
N SER A 216 -1.92 19.42 -2.79
CA SER A 216 -2.81 19.55 -3.96
C SER A 216 -2.91 18.25 -4.74
N ARG A 217 -1.80 17.52 -4.89
CA ARG A 217 -1.77 16.24 -5.59
C ARG A 217 -2.54 15.17 -4.86
N ILE A 218 -2.33 15.03 -3.54
CA ILE A 218 -3.10 14.10 -2.70
C ILE A 218 -4.60 14.39 -2.81
N LEU A 219 -5.02 15.65 -2.69
CA LEU A 219 -6.42 16.05 -2.83
C LEU A 219 -6.97 15.76 -4.24
N SER A 220 -6.19 15.95 -5.29
CA SER A 220 -6.62 15.65 -6.66
C SER A 220 -6.87 14.16 -6.90
N LEU A 221 -6.14 13.30 -6.22
CA LEU A 221 -6.34 11.84 -6.27
C LEU A 221 -7.61 11.41 -5.53
N SER A 222 -7.97 12.10 -4.43
CA SER A 222 -9.21 11.85 -3.69
C SER A 222 -10.47 12.30 -4.46
N LYS A 223 -10.35 13.29 -5.37
CA LYS A 223 -11.46 13.87 -6.14
C LYS A 223 -11.70 13.25 -7.52
N ARG A 224 -10.84 12.34 -7.98
CA ARG A 224 -10.91 11.77 -9.35
C ARG A 224 -12.11 10.86 -9.62
N HIS A 225 -13.03 10.74 -8.70
CA HIS A 225 -14.23 9.92 -8.82
C HIS A 225 -15.55 10.70 -8.82
N GLU A 226 -15.48 12.04 -9.05
CA GLU A 226 -16.65 12.86 -9.35
C GLU A 226 -17.09 12.77 -10.80
#